data_53c5757843840a1625856a83b6f7f9e7
#
_entry.id   53c5757843840a1625856a83b6f7f9e7
#
_cell.length_a   1.000
_cell.length_b   1.000
_cell.length_c   1.000
_cell.angle_alpha   90.00
_cell.angle_beta   90.00
_cell.angle_gamma   90.00
#
_symmetry.space_group_name_H-M   'P 1'
#
loop_
_entity.id
_entity.type
_entity.pdbx_description
1 polymer ?
#
loop_
_entity_poly.entity_id
_entity_poly.type
_entity_poly.pdbx_seq_one_letter_code
_entity_poly.pdbx_strand_id
1 'polypeptide(L)'
;MIRRCKHIAVAAFAAVLMMSTASPAQAADEWAPPSNLVTPLNQVWQHQESTYGNLYGFRNYGWDQVFTNGGYLNFCVRWDSPAKVTTAQRDQIHAQLARQYKKWMDAMAGHNNWPYATVPIKVVGWAVRDRAQLQWTDNSVDIYVNNIRENAPQCAEPCGRFFVRDGVYRNCPGGVARHYDQSLWLTAGFGGGAGGDWGQRMGSEYFMNSLNADNVTIFLHEVGHTFGLDDFYDWTPSGVSSFIMRAGSSSFITEFDKWMLRDWWRHLKNRYGR
;
A
#
# COMPACT_ATOMS: atom_id res chain seq x y z
N MET A 1 -48.08 -27.19 74.19
CA MET A 1 -47.03 -27.69 73.29
C MET A 1 -46.58 -26.60 72.35
N ILE A 2 -45.43 -26.00 72.62
CA ILE A 2 -44.94 -24.83 71.88
C ILE A 2 -43.81 -25.31 70.96
N ARG A 3 -44.02 -25.25 69.68
CA ARG A 3 -42.95 -25.54 68.69
C ARG A 3 -42.20 -24.25 68.33
N ARG A 4 -40.90 -24.22 68.64
CA ARG A 4 -39.97 -23.16 68.26
C ARG A 4 -39.54 -23.34 66.81
N CYS A 5 -39.80 -22.31 65.94
CA CYS A 5 -39.19 -22.19 64.64
C CYS A 5 -37.81 -21.58 64.77
N LYS A 6 -36.80 -22.27 64.21
CA LYS A 6 -35.44 -21.75 64.06
C LYS A 6 -35.34 -21.02 62.70
N HIS A 7 -35.00 -19.74 62.74
CA HIS A 7 -34.67 -18.99 61.54
C HIS A 7 -33.18 -19.23 61.19
N ILE A 8 -32.96 -19.72 59.98
CA ILE A 8 -31.61 -19.85 59.38
C ILE A 8 -31.43 -18.56 58.54
N ALA A 9 -30.46 -17.73 58.95
CA ALA A 9 -30.05 -16.59 58.13
C ALA A 9 -29.02 -17.05 57.11
N VAL A 10 -29.35 -16.90 55.84
CA VAL A 10 -28.43 -17.13 54.71
C VAL A 10 -27.74 -15.80 54.43
N ALA A 11 -26.46 -15.73 54.71
CA ALA A 11 -25.62 -14.59 54.30
C ALA A 11 -25.20 -14.77 52.85
N ALA A 12 -25.70 -13.91 51.95
CA ALA A 12 -25.26 -13.86 50.55
C ALA A 12 -23.99 -13.01 50.49
N PHE A 13 -22.87 -13.66 50.19
CA PHE A 13 -21.59 -12.98 49.80
C PHE A 13 -21.71 -12.53 48.33
N ALA A 14 -21.86 -11.23 48.09
CA ALA A 14 -21.71 -10.64 46.76
C ALA A 14 -20.23 -10.46 46.46
N ALA A 15 -19.67 -11.31 45.61
CA ALA A 15 -18.35 -11.10 45.05
C ALA A 15 -18.40 -10.03 43.95
N VAL A 16 -17.86 -8.83 44.25
CA VAL A 16 -17.64 -7.79 43.26
C VAL A 16 -16.44 -8.15 42.42
N LEU A 17 -16.67 -8.62 41.19
CA LEU A 17 -15.60 -8.77 40.18
C LEU A 17 -15.19 -7.36 39.72
N MET A 18 -14.05 -6.86 40.18
CA MET A 18 -13.40 -5.70 39.57
C MET A 18 -12.81 -6.15 38.23
N MET A 19 -13.52 -5.87 37.13
CA MET A 19 -12.92 -5.92 35.81
C MET A 19 -11.98 -4.73 35.66
N SER A 20 -10.67 -5.00 35.79
CA SER A 20 -9.65 -4.05 35.38
C SER A 20 -9.72 -3.93 33.86
N THR A 21 -10.29 -2.85 33.34
CA THR A 21 -10.14 -2.47 31.94
C THR A 21 -8.68 -2.03 31.75
N ALA A 22 -7.84 -2.93 31.24
CA ALA A 22 -6.54 -2.55 30.73
C ALA A 22 -6.79 -1.56 29.58
N SER A 23 -6.49 -0.29 29.79
CA SER A 23 -6.40 0.67 28.68
C SER A 23 -5.39 0.11 27.67
N PRO A 24 -5.70 0.12 26.36
CA PRO A 24 -4.71 -0.24 25.37
C PRO A 24 -3.50 0.67 25.59
N ALA A 25 -2.35 0.07 25.81
CA ALA A 25 -1.11 0.81 25.90
C ALA A 25 -0.97 1.61 24.62
N GLN A 26 -1.03 2.93 24.73
CA GLN A 26 -0.80 3.84 23.62
C GLN A 26 0.64 3.58 23.17
N ALA A 27 0.82 3.04 21.97
CA ALA A 27 2.16 2.79 21.44
C ALA A 27 2.91 4.12 21.48
N ALA A 28 4.04 4.13 22.18
CA ALA A 28 4.84 5.33 22.32
C ALA A 28 5.17 5.90 20.94
N ASP A 29 5.21 7.20 20.84
CA ASP A 29 5.58 7.96 19.64
C ASP A 29 7.09 7.79 19.41
N GLU A 30 7.49 6.62 18.96
CA GLU A 30 8.85 6.14 19.06
C GLU A 30 9.58 6.28 17.73
N TRP A 31 10.14 7.47 17.52
CA TRP A 31 11.21 7.65 16.55
C TRP A 31 12.53 7.15 17.18
N ALA A 32 12.78 5.87 17.02
CA ALA A 32 13.96 5.21 17.57
C ALA A 32 14.67 4.34 16.51
N PRO A 33 15.15 4.92 15.38
CA PRO A 33 15.92 4.18 14.41
C PRO A 33 17.23 3.67 15.05
N PRO A 34 17.80 2.58 14.51
CA PRO A 34 19.14 2.15 14.90
C PRO A 34 20.14 3.30 14.82
N SER A 35 21.06 3.40 15.80
CA SER A 35 21.96 4.55 15.93
C SER A 35 22.79 4.85 14.68
N ASN A 36 23.17 3.81 13.93
CA ASN A 36 23.90 3.93 12.66
C ASN A 36 23.03 4.47 11.51
N LEU A 37 21.70 4.48 11.65
CA LEU A 37 20.77 5.00 10.63
C LEU A 37 20.30 6.44 10.91
N VAL A 38 20.55 6.98 12.11
CA VAL A 38 20.09 8.34 12.49
C VAL A 38 20.64 9.41 11.53
N THR A 39 21.95 9.41 11.32
CA THR A 39 22.60 10.41 10.45
C THR A 39 22.11 10.29 8.99
N PRO A 40 22.13 9.12 8.34
CA PRO A 40 21.66 9.01 6.97
C PRO A 40 20.17 9.33 6.81
N LEU A 41 19.30 9.00 7.76
CA LEU A 41 17.88 9.37 7.72
C LEU A 41 17.68 10.89 7.80
N ASN A 42 18.42 11.56 8.70
CA ASN A 42 18.38 13.03 8.78
C ASN A 42 18.85 13.67 7.47
N GLN A 43 19.87 13.12 6.80
CA GLN A 43 20.32 13.61 5.50
C GLN A 43 19.25 13.45 4.42
N VAL A 44 18.56 12.30 4.40
CA VAL A 44 17.44 12.07 3.45
C VAL A 44 16.33 13.09 3.71
N TRP A 45 15.93 13.29 4.96
CA TRP A 45 14.85 14.23 5.26
C TRP A 45 15.22 15.68 4.89
N GLN A 46 16.43 16.13 5.22
CA GLN A 46 16.94 17.44 4.83
C GLN A 46 16.98 17.61 3.32
N HIS A 47 17.35 16.57 2.56
CA HIS A 47 17.32 16.57 1.11
C HIS A 47 15.89 16.74 0.59
N GLN A 48 14.91 16.02 1.13
CA GLN A 48 13.49 16.17 0.80
C GLN A 48 13.01 17.62 1.01
N GLU A 49 13.26 18.17 2.19
CA GLU A 49 12.85 19.54 2.54
C GLU A 49 13.52 20.61 1.66
N SER A 50 14.77 20.40 1.26
CA SER A 50 15.50 21.35 0.40
C SER A 50 15.11 21.24 -1.08
N THR A 51 14.67 20.06 -1.53
CA THR A 51 14.32 19.79 -2.92
C THR A 51 12.90 20.21 -3.25
N TYR A 52 11.95 20.01 -2.33
CA TYR A 52 10.53 20.21 -2.58
C TYR A 52 9.98 21.43 -1.83
N GLY A 53 9.79 22.55 -2.51
CA GLY A 53 9.24 23.78 -1.91
C GLY A 53 7.83 23.65 -1.32
N ASN A 54 7.08 22.60 -1.67
CA ASN A 54 5.77 22.27 -1.09
C ASN A 54 5.66 20.77 -0.80
N LEU A 55 6.54 20.25 0.04
CA LEU A 55 6.67 18.83 0.36
C LEU A 55 5.35 18.19 0.83
N TYR A 56 4.52 18.94 1.53
CA TYR A 56 3.23 18.43 2.07
C TYR A 56 2.02 18.78 1.18
N GLY A 57 2.23 19.36 0.01
CA GLY A 57 1.15 19.79 -0.90
C GLY A 57 0.54 18.68 -1.75
N PHE A 58 1.02 17.45 -1.65
CA PHE A 58 0.49 16.30 -2.39
C PHE A 58 -0.99 16.02 -2.02
N ARG A 59 -1.72 15.40 -2.94
CA ARG A 59 -3.17 15.15 -2.82
C ARG A 59 -3.57 13.70 -3.05
N ASN A 60 -2.62 12.82 -3.39
CA ASN A 60 -2.94 11.46 -3.80
C ASN A 60 -1.82 10.45 -3.55
N TYR A 61 -0.84 10.73 -2.71
CA TYR A 61 0.16 9.71 -2.35
C TYR A 61 -0.50 8.51 -1.68
N GLY A 62 0.21 7.38 -1.62
CA GLY A 62 -0.27 6.15 -0.99
C GLY A 62 -0.83 6.35 0.42
N TRP A 63 -0.31 7.32 1.15
CA TRP A 63 -0.84 7.76 2.44
C TRP A 63 -2.30 8.22 2.35
N ASP A 64 -2.60 9.18 1.45
CA ASP A 64 -3.98 9.67 1.24
C ASP A 64 -4.92 8.55 0.77
N GLN A 65 -4.42 7.67 -0.10
CA GLN A 65 -5.18 6.55 -0.66
C GLN A 65 -5.59 5.56 0.43
N VAL A 66 -4.62 5.10 1.24
CA VAL A 66 -4.86 4.16 2.34
C VAL A 66 -5.82 4.75 3.38
N PHE A 67 -5.61 6.02 3.78
CA PHE A 67 -6.47 6.65 4.80
C PHE A 67 -7.88 6.95 4.31
N THR A 68 -8.05 7.41 3.08
CA THR A 68 -9.38 7.66 2.51
C THR A 68 -10.21 6.38 2.40
N ASN A 69 -9.56 5.26 2.11
CA ASN A 69 -10.22 3.96 1.99
C ASN A 69 -10.44 3.25 3.34
N GLY A 70 -9.86 3.76 4.44
CA GLY A 70 -9.94 3.08 5.73
C GLY A 70 -9.06 1.83 5.83
N GLY A 71 -7.92 1.80 5.11
CA GLY A 71 -6.88 0.78 5.27
C GLY A 71 -6.85 -0.32 4.21
N TYR A 72 -7.28 -0.06 2.98
CA TYR A 72 -7.11 -0.96 1.84
C TYR A 72 -6.77 -0.19 0.57
N LEU A 73 -6.33 -0.90 -0.48
CA LEU A 73 -6.09 -0.33 -1.81
C LEU A 73 -6.68 -1.21 -2.90
N ASN A 74 -7.31 -0.58 -3.89
CA ASN A 74 -7.81 -1.21 -5.09
C ASN A 74 -6.91 -0.90 -6.29
N PHE A 75 -6.73 -1.88 -7.16
CA PHE A 75 -5.88 -1.78 -8.34
C PHE A 75 -6.62 -2.02 -9.65
N CYS A 76 -6.23 -1.27 -10.68
CA CYS A 76 -6.46 -1.58 -12.09
C CYS A 76 -5.19 -2.21 -12.67
N VAL A 77 -5.28 -3.37 -13.31
CA VAL A 77 -4.20 -3.91 -14.14
C VAL A 77 -4.34 -3.37 -15.55
N ARG A 78 -3.36 -2.59 -16.00
CA ARG A 78 -3.24 -2.10 -17.38
C ARG A 78 -2.35 -3.08 -18.14
N TRP A 79 -2.96 -3.96 -18.93
CA TRP A 79 -2.23 -4.96 -19.71
C TRP A 79 -1.91 -4.41 -21.10
N ASP A 80 -0.76 -3.76 -21.20
CA ASP A 80 -0.25 -3.13 -22.42
C ASP A 80 0.76 -4.06 -23.13
N SER A 81 0.30 -5.27 -23.43
CA SER A 81 1.08 -6.34 -24.05
C SER A 81 0.20 -7.10 -25.05
N PRO A 82 0.73 -7.58 -26.20
CA PRO A 82 -0.02 -8.43 -27.12
C PRO A 82 -0.24 -9.85 -26.60
N ALA A 83 0.46 -10.24 -25.53
CA ALA A 83 0.37 -11.59 -24.98
C ALA A 83 -1.02 -11.88 -24.38
N LYS A 84 -1.44 -13.12 -24.47
CA LYS A 84 -2.65 -13.61 -23.80
C LYS A 84 -2.36 -13.90 -22.33
N VAL A 85 -3.37 -13.71 -21.49
CA VAL A 85 -3.33 -14.00 -20.06
C VAL A 85 -4.40 -15.04 -19.73
N THR A 86 -4.00 -16.17 -19.16
CA THR A 86 -4.91 -17.20 -18.66
C THR A 86 -5.52 -16.80 -17.32
N THR A 87 -6.60 -17.47 -16.91
CA THR A 87 -7.18 -17.32 -15.54
C THR A 87 -6.12 -17.54 -14.46
N ALA A 88 -5.32 -18.61 -14.57
CA ALA A 88 -4.27 -18.92 -13.61
C ALA A 88 -3.19 -17.82 -13.53
N GLN A 89 -2.77 -17.26 -14.65
CA GLN A 89 -1.83 -16.14 -14.68
C GLN A 89 -2.42 -14.87 -14.07
N ARG A 90 -3.70 -14.56 -14.36
CA ARG A 90 -4.41 -13.47 -13.70
C ARG A 90 -4.33 -13.60 -12.17
N ASP A 91 -4.69 -14.77 -11.67
CA ASP A 91 -4.73 -15.03 -10.22
C ASP A 91 -3.32 -14.96 -9.59
N GLN A 92 -2.30 -15.42 -10.31
CA GLN A 92 -0.90 -15.27 -9.90
C GLN A 92 -0.45 -13.79 -9.89
N ILE A 93 -0.85 -12.98 -10.89
CA ILE A 93 -0.57 -11.54 -10.93
C ILE A 93 -1.20 -10.86 -9.70
N HIS A 94 -2.48 -11.14 -9.41
CA HIS A 94 -3.16 -10.57 -8.24
C HIS A 94 -2.47 -10.95 -6.93
N ALA A 95 -2.12 -12.23 -6.79
CA ALA A 95 -1.44 -12.72 -5.59
C ALA A 95 -0.05 -12.12 -5.43
N GLN A 96 0.71 -12.00 -6.53
CA GLN A 96 2.06 -11.42 -6.50
C GLN A 96 2.02 -9.93 -6.15
N LEU A 97 1.13 -9.17 -6.77
CA LEU A 97 0.89 -7.77 -6.45
C LEU A 97 0.63 -7.59 -4.95
N ALA A 98 -0.30 -8.35 -4.38
CA ALA A 98 -0.63 -8.26 -2.96
C ALA A 98 0.56 -8.64 -2.05
N ARG A 99 1.31 -9.71 -2.39
CA ARG A 99 2.50 -10.13 -1.61
C ARG A 99 3.57 -9.05 -1.59
N GLN A 100 3.86 -8.45 -2.73
CA GLN A 100 4.92 -7.45 -2.83
C GLN A 100 4.52 -6.15 -2.09
N TYR A 101 3.30 -5.67 -2.27
CA TYR A 101 2.81 -4.47 -1.60
C TYR A 101 2.79 -4.63 -0.07
N LYS A 102 2.39 -5.83 0.39
CA LYS A 102 2.39 -6.18 1.81
C LYS A 102 3.74 -5.94 2.49
N LYS A 103 4.87 -6.14 1.80
CA LYS A 103 6.21 -5.96 2.39
C LYS A 103 6.46 -4.52 2.85
N TRP A 104 5.96 -3.52 2.12
CA TRP A 104 6.00 -2.13 2.55
C TRP A 104 5.06 -1.85 3.71
N MET A 105 3.85 -2.41 3.66
CA MET A 105 2.85 -2.18 4.71
C MET A 105 3.22 -2.86 6.02
N ASP A 106 3.87 -4.03 5.97
CA ASP A 106 4.42 -4.70 7.15
C ASP A 106 5.47 -3.84 7.87
N ALA A 107 6.20 -2.99 7.14
CA ALA A 107 7.15 -2.06 7.76
C ALA A 107 6.46 -1.02 8.65
N MET A 108 5.18 -0.73 8.41
CA MET A 108 4.39 0.24 9.15
C MET A 108 3.58 -0.39 10.29
N ALA A 109 3.24 -1.69 10.18
CA ALA A 109 2.37 -2.35 11.15
C ALA A 109 2.92 -2.24 12.59
N GLY A 110 2.09 -1.71 13.50
CA GLY A 110 2.45 -1.52 14.90
C GLY A 110 3.44 -0.39 15.18
N HIS A 111 3.80 0.43 14.19
CA HIS A 111 4.76 1.52 14.33
C HIS A 111 4.06 2.88 14.49
N ASN A 112 4.46 3.64 15.51
CA ASN A 112 4.16 5.06 15.70
C ASN A 112 2.69 5.44 15.41
N ASN A 113 1.74 4.75 16.06
CA ASN A 113 0.30 4.94 15.91
C ASN A 113 -0.24 4.69 14.47
N TRP A 114 0.49 3.99 13.60
CA TRP A 114 -0.05 3.50 12.35
C TRP A 114 -1.26 2.59 12.64
N PRO A 115 -2.47 2.91 12.11
CA PRO A 115 -3.69 2.26 12.60
C PRO A 115 -3.98 0.89 11.97
N TYR A 116 -3.23 0.51 10.93
CA TYR A 116 -3.55 -0.68 10.15
C TYR A 116 -2.54 -1.79 10.38
N ALA A 117 -2.96 -2.91 10.96
CA ALA A 117 -2.14 -4.10 11.08
C ALA A 117 -1.85 -4.74 9.71
N THR A 118 -2.78 -4.57 8.76
CA THR A 118 -2.66 -5.00 7.37
C THR A 118 -3.32 -3.98 6.45
N VAL A 119 -2.84 -3.87 5.20
CA VAL A 119 -3.47 -3.09 4.13
C VAL A 119 -3.74 -4.05 2.97
N PRO A 120 -4.95 -4.63 2.90
CA PRO A 120 -5.34 -5.54 1.83
C PRO A 120 -5.28 -4.86 0.46
N ILE A 121 -4.79 -5.60 -0.53
CA ILE A 121 -4.72 -5.18 -1.93
C ILE A 121 -5.71 -6.01 -2.74
N LYS A 122 -6.55 -5.36 -3.54
CA LYS A 122 -7.53 -6.01 -4.40
C LYS A 122 -7.43 -5.47 -5.82
N VAL A 123 -7.37 -6.36 -6.82
CA VAL A 123 -7.56 -5.97 -8.21
C VAL A 123 -9.06 -5.93 -8.51
N VAL A 124 -9.55 -4.79 -8.98
CA VAL A 124 -10.98 -4.55 -9.28
C VAL A 124 -11.24 -4.40 -10.76
N GLY A 125 -10.21 -4.14 -11.56
CA GLY A 125 -10.35 -3.94 -13.00
C GLY A 125 -9.13 -4.37 -13.80
N TRP A 126 -9.37 -4.72 -15.05
CA TRP A 126 -8.36 -4.99 -16.08
C TRP A 126 -8.65 -4.17 -17.34
N ALA A 127 -7.63 -3.54 -17.87
CA ALA A 127 -7.70 -2.81 -19.12
C ALA A 127 -6.81 -3.47 -20.18
N VAL A 128 -7.38 -3.71 -21.36
CA VAL A 128 -6.72 -4.38 -22.50
C VAL A 128 -7.07 -3.70 -23.80
N ARG A 129 -6.25 -3.88 -24.85
CA ARG A 129 -6.58 -3.42 -26.21
C ARG A 129 -7.66 -4.29 -26.85
N ASP A 130 -7.57 -5.61 -26.65
CA ASP A 130 -8.49 -6.60 -27.22
C ASP A 130 -8.94 -7.57 -26.11
N ARG A 131 -10.26 -7.81 -26.04
CA ARG A 131 -10.87 -8.76 -25.10
C ARG A 131 -10.31 -10.17 -25.24
N ALA A 132 -9.92 -10.57 -26.44
CA ALA A 132 -9.35 -11.90 -26.73
C ALA A 132 -8.00 -12.15 -26.07
N GLN A 133 -7.34 -11.12 -25.53
CA GLN A 133 -6.13 -11.24 -24.74
C GLN A 133 -6.40 -11.91 -23.38
N LEU A 134 -7.61 -11.78 -22.85
CA LEU A 134 -8.00 -12.29 -21.52
C LEU A 134 -8.77 -13.62 -21.67
N GLN A 135 -8.17 -14.70 -21.18
CA GLN A 135 -8.70 -16.06 -21.34
C GLN A 135 -9.60 -16.49 -20.17
N TRP A 136 -10.49 -15.60 -19.72
CA TRP A 136 -11.54 -15.89 -18.73
C TRP A 136 -12.83 -15.17 -19.08
N THR A 137 -13.96 -15.66 -18.55
CA THR A 137 -15.30 -15.13 -18.80
C THR A 137 -16.06 -14.74 -17.53
N ASP A 138 -15.47 -15.00 -16.35
CA ASP A 138 -16.08 -14.58 -15.10
C ASP A 138 -16.05 -13.03 -14.96
N ASN A 139 -16.88 -12.52 -14.06
CA ASN A 139 -17.05 -11.10 -13.79
C ASN A 139 -16.46 -10.67 -12.44
N SER A 140 -15.42 -11.39 -11.98
CA SER A 140 -14.73 -11.09 -10.71
C SER A 140 -14.10 -9.70 -10.69
N VAL A 141 -13.69 -9.20 -11.87
CA VAL A 141 -13.13 -7.86 -12.11
C VAL A 141 -13.83 -7.19 -13.29
N ASP A 142 -13.84 -5.87 -13.32
CA ASP A 142 -14.32 -5.12 -14.47
C ASP A 142 -13.30 -5.19 -15.61
N ILE A 143 -13.79 -5.36 -16.85
CA ILE A 143 -12.93 -5.43 -18.04
C ILE A 143 -13.17 -4.19 -18.90
N TYR A 144 -12.10 -3.45 -19.17
CA TYR A 144 -12.08 -2.27 -20.02
C TYR A 144 -11.35 -2.60 -21.32
N VAL A 145 -12.08 -2.63 -22.42
CA VAL A 145 -11.56 -2.99 -23.74
C VAL A 145 -11.41 -1.74 -24.58
N ASN A 146 -10.22 -1.56 -25.16
CA ASN A 146 -9.90 -0.44 -26.05
C ASN A 146 -10.21 0.96 -25.45
N ASN A 147 -10.20 1.07 -24.12
CA ASN A 147 -10.21 2.35 -23.44
C ASN A 147 -8.75 2.82 -23.32
N ILE A 148 -8.34 3.73 -24.21
CA ILE A 148 -6.94 4.10 -24.42
C ILE A 148 -6.64 5.47 -23.82
N ARG A 149 -5.61 5.54 -22.99
CA ARG A 149 -5.01 6.78 -22.49
C ARG A 149 -3.50 6.66 -22.56
N GLU A 150 -2.81 7.73 -22.95
CA GLU A 150 -1.35 7.75 -23.08
C GLU A 150 -0.85 6.60 -23.97
N ASN A 151 -1.58 6.35 -25.06
CA ASN A 151 -1.37 5.25 -26.00
C ASN A 151 -1.32 3.85 -25.35
N ALA A 152 -1.97 3.64 -24.19
CA ALA A 152 -2.05 2.37 -23.49
C ALA A 152 -3.45 2.08 -22.94
N PRO A 153 -3.80 0.80 -22.69
CA PRO A 153 -5.06 0.46 -22.04
C PRO A 153 -5.15 1.11 -20.65
N GLN A 154 -6.36 1.58 -20.30
CA GLN A 154 -6.66 2.24 -19.04
C GLN A 154 -8.02 1.78 -18.52
N CYS A 155 -8.18 1.57 -17.22
CA CYS A 155 -9.50 1.47 -16.59
C CYS A 155 -10.22 2.82 -16.66
N ALA A 156 -11.55 2.82 -16.52
CA ALA A 156 -12.33 4.05 -16.65
C ALA A 156 -11.83 5.14 -15.69
N GLU A 157 -11.55 6.33 -16.21
CA GLU A 157 -11.08 7.48 -15.42
C GLU A 157 -12.03 7.85 -14.28
N PRO A 158 -13.37 7.83 -14.45
CA PRO A 158 -14.30 8.09 -13.37
C PRO A 158 -14.20 7.12 -12.18
N CYS A 159 -13.54 5.96 -12.36
CA CYS A 159 -13.28 5.00 -11.30
C CYS A 159 -11.88 5.17 -10.66
N GLY A 160 -11.00 5.95 -11.26
CA GLY A 160 -9.63 6.13 -10.80
C GLY A 160 -9.47 7.26 -9.80
N ARG A 161 -8.89 6.97 -8.62
CA ARG A 161 -8.64 7.98 -7.60
C ARG A 161 -7.72 9.11 -8.11
N PHE A 162 -6.77 8.82 -8.95
CA PHE A 162 -5.91 9.82 -9.58
C PHE A 162 -6.71 10.93 -10.26
N PHE A 163 -7.87 10.61 -10.83
CA PHE A 163 -8.78 11.54 -11.51
C PHE A 163 -9.86 12.08 -10.57
N VAL A 164 -10.32 11.28 -9.60
CA VAL A 164 -11.44 11.57 -8.69
C VAL A 164 -10.89 11.70 -7.26
N ARG A 165 -10.16 12.80 -7.01
CA ARG A 165 -9.40 13.01 -5.77
C ARG A 165 -10.26 13.32 -4.53
N ASP A 166 -11.52 13.67 -4.72
CA ASP A 166 -12.51 13.85 -3.64
C ASP A 166 -13.02 12.51 -3.09
N GLY A 167 -12.71 11.38 -3.76
CA GLY A 167 -13.17 10.05 -3.37
C GLY A 167 -14.64 9.79 -3.65
N VAL A 168 -15.31 10.64 -4.44
CA VAL A 168 -16.74 10.54 -4.77
C VAL A 168 -16.92 10.00 -6.19
N TYR A 169 -17.01 8.70 -6.34
CA TYR A 169 -17.02 7.97 -7.61
C TYR A 169 -18.42 7.90 -8.25
N ARG A 170 -19.12 9.03 -8.42
CA ARG A 170 -20.50 9.10 -8.94
C ARG A 170 -20.66 8.53 -10.34
N ASN A 171 -19.66 8.70 -11.17
CA ASN A 171 -19.67 8.26 -12.58
C ASN A 171 -18.92 6.95 -12.81
N CYS A 172 -18.47 6.27 -11.75
CA CYS A 172 -17.94 4.92 -11.85
C CYS A 172 -19.10 3.91 -11.83
N PRO A 173 -19.28 3.05 -12.86
CA PRO A 173 -20.43 2.14 -12.94
C PRO A 173 -20.59 1.23 -11.71
N GLY A 174 -19.51 0.81 -11.09
CA GLY A 174 -19.54 0.01 -9.87
C GLY A 174 -19.41 0.82 -8.59
N GLY A 175 -19.44 2.15 -8.67
CA GLY A 175 -19.28 3.07 -7.55
C GLY A 175 -17.99 2.83 -6.77
N VAL A 176 -18.04 3.12 -5.48
CA VAL A 176 -16.90 2.97 -4.56
C VAL A 176 -16.35 1.53 -4.50
N ALA A 177 -17.18 0.51 -4.73
CA ALA A 177 -16.74 -0.89 -4.70
C ALA A 177 -15.82 -1.27 -5.88
N ARG A 178 -15.85 -0.50 -6.96
CA ARG A 178 -15.09 -0.72 -8.19
C ARG A 178 -14.10 0.41 -8.51
N HIS A 179 -13.97 1.40 -7.63
CA HIS A 179 -12.89 2.38 -7.78
C HIS A 179 -11.53 1.71 -7.65
N TYR A 180 -10.54 2.29 -8.32
CA TYR A 180 -9.14 1.90 -8.15
C TYR A 180 -8.30 3.10 -7.72
N ASP A 181 -7.36 2.84 -6.83
CA ASP A 181 -6.43 3.84 -6.30
C ASP A 181 -5.19 3.96 -7.16
N GLN A 182 -4.70 2.82 -7.62
CA GLN A 182 -3.45 2.68 -8.35
C GLN A 182 -3.62 1.77 -9.57
N SER A 183 -2.70 1.90 -10.50
CA SER A 183 -2.57 1.00 -11.64
C SER A 183 -1.30 0.15 -11.52
N LEU A 184 -1.42 -1.15 -11.78
CA LEU A 184 -0.29 -1.99 -12.18
C LEU A 184 -0.22 -1.97 -13.70
N TRP A 185 0.69 -1.17 -14.27
CA TRP A 185 0.82 -0.99 -15.72
C TRP A 185 1.95 -1.86 -16.27
N LEU A 186 1.57 -2.93 -16.94
CA LEU A 186 2.48 -3.93 -17.49
C LEU A 186 2.60 -3.74 -19.01
N THR A 187 3.74 -3.21 -19.47
CA THR A 187 3.99 -2.84 -20.85
C THR A 187 4.99 -3.79 -21.51
N ALA A 188 4.65 -4.34 -22.67
CA ALA A 188 5.56 -5.20 -23.43
C ALA A 188 6.81 -4.44 -23.87
N GLY A 189 8.00 -5.05 -23.64
CA GLY A 189 9.29 -4.49 -24.01
C GLY A 189 9.72 -3.25 -23.23
N PHE A 190 9.00 -2.88 -22.16
CA PHE A 190 9.40 -1.75 -21.32
C PHE A 190 10.58 -2.13 -20.41
N GLY A 191 11.68 -1.40 -20.52
CA GLY A 191 12.86 -1.55 -19.68
C GLY A 191 12.77 -0.63 -18.46
N GLY A 192 13.17 -1.14 -17.27
CA GLY A 192 13.12 -0.38 -16.03
C GLY A 192 11.74 -0.30 -15.39
N GLY A 193 11.51 0.74 -14.59
CA GLY A 193 10.27 1.01 -13.89
C GLY A 193 9.89 2.49 -13.90
N ALA A 194 8.67 2.78 -13.47
CA ALA A 194 8.18 4.12 -13.14
C ALA A 194 7.08 3.99 -12.08
N GLY A 195 7.11 4.82 -11.07
CA GLY A 195 6.15 4.81 -9.97
C GLY A 195 5.74 6.21 -9.52
N GLY A 196 4.60 6.27 -8.84
CA GLY A 196 4.08 7.52 -8.29
C GLY A 196 2.70 7.35 -7.68
N ASP A 197 1.97 8.43 -7.50
CA ASP A 197 0.64 8.45 -6.92
C ASP A 197 -0.45 7.78 -7.79
N TRP A 198 -0.13 7.48 -9.04
CA TRP A 198 -1.01 6.77 -9.99
C TRP A 198 -0.78 5.24 -10.01
N GLY A 199 0.27 4.75 -9.38
CA GLY A 199 0.65 3.34 -9.37
C GLY A 199 2.06 3.08 -9.90
N GLN A 200 2.27 1.90 -10.49
CA GLN A 200 3.58 1.41 -10.92
C GLN A 200 3.53 0.87 -12.35
N ARG A 201 4.56 1.16 -13.15
CA ARG A 201 4.77 0.66 -14.51
C ARG A 201 6.07 -0.12 -14.61
N MET A 202 6.04 -1.24 -15.33
CA MET A 202 7.23 -2.04 -15.65
C MET A 202 6.98 -2.95 -16.86
N GLY A 203 8.02 -3.65 -17.29
CA GLY A 203 7.90 -4.64 -18.37
C GLY A 203 6.96 -5.77 -18.01
N SER A 204 6.03 -6.11 -18.95
CA SER A 204 5.12 -7.24 -18.75
C SER A 204 5.89 -8.56 -18.64
N GLU A 205 6.93 -8.74 -19.44
CA GLU A 205 7.78 -9.93 -19.43
C GLU A 205 8.53 -10.08 -18.09
N TYR A 206 9.06 -8.97 -17.58
CA TYR A 206 9.74 -8.94 -16.29
C TYR A 206 8.79 -9.36 -15.16
N PHE A 207 7.58 -8.78 -15.09
CA PHE A 207 6.63 -9.10 -14.04
C PHE A 207 6.14 -10.55 -14.16
N MET A 208 5.83 -11.03 -15.38
CA MET A 208 5.40 -12.41 -15.62
C MET A 208 6.47 -13.43 -15.25
N ASN A 209 7.74 -13.16 -15.54
CA ASN A 209 8.85 -14.02 -15.14
C ASN A 209 9.09 -14.01 -13.62
N SER A 210 8.55 -13.02 -12.92
CA SER A 210 8.71 -12.81 -11.47
C SER A 210 7.50 -13.25 -10.65
N LEU A 211 6.50 -13.93 -11.24
CA LEU A 211 5.25 -14.30 -10.54
C LEU A 211 5.47 -15.18 -9.30
N ASN A 212 6.56 -15.95 -9.27
CA ASN A 212 6.93 -16.80 -8.14
C ASN A 212 8.17 -16.28 -7.38
N ALA A 213 8.68 -15.12 -7.75
CA ALA A 213 9.84 -14.54 -7.09
C ALA A 213 9.46 -14.02 -5.70
N ASP A 214 10.39 -14.16 -4.76
CA ASP A 214 10.22 -13.62 -3.43
C ASP A 214 10.16 -12.08 -3.47
N ASN A 215 11.02 -11.46 -4.28
CA ASN A 215 11.06 -10.02 -4.50
C ASN A 215 10.91 -9.71 -5.99
N VAL A 216 9.96 -8.86 -6.33
CA VAL A 216 9.86 -8.21 -7.64
C VAL A 216 10.52 -6.85 -7.50
N THR A 217 11.83 -6.80 -7.67
CA THR A 217 12.70 -5.67 -7.29
C THR A 217 12.21 -4.34 -7.85
N ILE A 218 11.95 -4.28 -9.17
CA ILE A 218 11.44 -3.04 -9.80
C ILE A 218 10.11 -2.63 -9.17
N PHE A 219 9.17 -3.56 -8.99
CA PHE A 219 7.88 -3.23 -8.38
C PHE A 219 8.04 -2.68 -6.95
N LEU A 220 8.90 -3.30 -6.13
CA LEU A 220 9.15 -2.84 -4.77
C LEU A 220 9.75 -1.42 -4.74
N HIS A 221 10.66 -1.12 -5.67
CA HIS A 221 11.24 0.22 -5.83
C HIS A 221 10.13 1.23 -6.19
N GLU A 222 9.34 0.94 -7.22
CA GLU A 222 8.29 1.85 -7.70
C GLU A 222 7.15 2.09 -6.67
N VAL A 223 6.87 1.11 -5.80
CA VAL A 223 5.94 1.34 -4.68
C VAL A 223 6.50 2.36 -3.68
N GLY A 224 7.81 2.41 -3.48
CA GLY A 224 8.42 3.44 -2.63
C GLY A 224 8.05 4.86 -3.07
N HIS A 225 8.07 5.14 -4.37
CA HIS A 225 7.66 6.43 -4.93
C HIS A 225 6.20 6.77 -4.65
N THR A 226 5.32 5.78 -4.60
CA THR A 226 3.91 5.98 -4.23
C THR A 226 3.76 6.59 -2.83
N PHE A 227 4.70 6.31 -1.94
CA PHE A 227 4.75 6.86 -0.58
C PHE A 227 5.70 8.05 -0.41
N GLY A 228 6.23 8.62 -1.50
CA GLY A 228 7.06 9.81 -1.49
C GLY A 228 8.55 9.56 -1.28
N LEU A 229 9.02 8.32 -1.34
CA LEU A 229 10.45 8.05 -1.33
C LEU A 229 11.06 8.40 -2.69
N ASP A 230 12.19 9.10 -2.67
CA ASP A 230 12.90 9.52 -3.89
C ASP A 230 13.87 8.46 -4.42
N ASP A 231 14.32 8.70 -5.65
CA ASP A 231 15.46 8.04 -6.23
C ASP A 231 16.79 8.58 -5.67
N PHE A 232 17.80 7.73 -5.66
CA PHE A 232 19.15 8.05 -5.21
C PHE A 232 20.17 7.82 -6.33
N TYR A 233 19.99 8.52 -7.46
CA TYR A 233 20.90 8.41 -8.61
C TYR A 233 22.13 9.29 -8.45
N ASP A 234 21.97 10.51 -7.95
CA ASP A 234 22.99 11.55 -7.94
C ASP A 234 23.71 11.68 -6.60
N TRP A 235 23.15 11.11 -5.55
CA TRP A 235 23.73 11.17 -4.22
C TRP A 235 23.34 9.95 -3.37
N THR A 236 24.06 9.72 -2.28
CA THR A 236 23.71 8.71 -1.28
C THR A 236 23.98 9.24 0.12
N PRO A 237 23.13 8.92 1.09
CA PRO A 237 23.37 9.32 2.48
C PRO A 237 24.61 8.61 3.05
N SER A 238 25.25 9.24 4.03
CA SER A 238 26.48 8.74 4.64
C SER A 238 26.30 7.38 5.29
N GLY A 239 27.21 6.45 5.03
CA GLY A 239 27.23 5.14 5.69
C GLY A 239 26.21 4.12 5.20
N VAL A 240 25.38 4.45 4.20
CA VAL A 240 24.43 3.53 3.58
C VAL A 240 24.64 3.51 2.09
N SER A 241 24.91 2.33 1.53
CA SER A 241 25.22 2.16 0.09
C SER A 241 24.32 1.16 -0.62
N SER A 242 23.51 0.37 0.09
CA SER A 242 22.65 -0.66 -0.48
C SER A 242 21.26 -0.57 0.14
N PHE A 243 20.27 -0.18 -0.67
CA PHE A 243 18.86 -0.08 -0.30
C PHE A 243 18.00 -0.01 -1.57
N ILE A 244 16.70 -0.36 -1.50
CA ILE A 244 15.92 -0.58 -2.72
C ILE A 244 15.65 0.71 -3.48
N MET A 245 15.51 1.85 -2.79
CA MET A 245 15.29 3.15 -3.44
C MET A 245 16.54 3.68 -4.16
N ARG A 246 17.70 3.08 -3.95
CA ARG A 246 18.87 3.25 -4.81
C ARG A 246 18.90 2.13 -5.85
N ALA A 247 18.36 2.41 -7.02
CA ALA A 247 18.18 1.42 -8.09
C ALA A 247 19.44 0.61 -8.36
N GLY A 248 19.29 -0.72 -8.45
CA GLY A 248 20.38 -1.65 -8.70
C GLY A 248 21.25 -1.98 -7.49
N SER A 249 21.04 -1.37 -6.32
CA SER A 249 21.89 -1.62 -5.13
C SER A 249 21.32 -2.67 -4.17
N SER A 250 20.01 -2.93 -4.21
CA SER A 250 19.34 -3.98 -3.43
C SER A 250 18.21 -4.62 -4.24
N SER A 251 17.92 -5.88 -3.98
CA SER A 251 16.78 -6.61 -4.56
C SER A 251 15.60 -6.76 -3.59
N PHE A 252 15.69 -6.17 -2.40
CA PHE A 252 14.66 -6.26 -1.35
C PHE A 252 14.62 -4.95 -0.54
N ILE A 253 13.50 -4.72 0.15
CA ILE A 253 13.33 -3.59 1.06
C ILE A 253 14.24 -3.80 2.28
N THR A 254 15.22 -2.93 2.45
CA THR A 254 16.19 -2.99 3.56
C THR A 254 15.62 -2.33 4.83
N GLU A 255 16.32 -2.46 5.95
CA GLU A 255 15.95 -1.73 7.17
C GLU A 255 16.02 -0.20 6.95
N PHE A 256 16.96 0.28 6.13
CA PHE A 256 17.04 1.70 5.81
C PHE A 256 15.80 2.19 5.04
N ASP A 257 15.35 1.44 4.04
CA ASP A 257 14.13 1.76 3.30
C ASP A 257 12.89 1.81 4.21
N LYS A 258 12.77 0.85 5.13
CA LYS A 258 11.68 0.83 6.11
C LYS A 258 11.71 2.06 7.02
N TRP A 259 12.90 2.49 7.44
CA TRP A 259 13.02 3.68 8.27
C TRP A 259 12.79 4.97 7.50
N MET A 260 13.13 5.06 6.23
CA MET A 260 12.73 6.18 5.37
C MET A 260 11.19 6.28 5.24
N LEU A 261 10.50 5.15 5.07
CA LEU A 261 9.04 5.10 5.05
C LEU A 261 8.43 5.56 6.39
N ARG A 262 8.98 5.09 7.52
CA ARG A 262 8.57 5.48 8.88
C ARG A 262 8.85 6.95 9.16
N ASP A 263 9.89 7.52 8.57
CA ASP A 263 10.22 8.94 8.69
C ASP A 263 9.17 9.81 7.99
N TRP A 264 8.74 9.43 6.78
CA TRP A 264 7.59 10.05 6.13
C TRP A 264 6.34 10.00 7.02
N TRP A 265 6.03 8.85 7.58
CA TRP A 265 4.88 8.69 8.47
C TRP A 265 4.98 9.59 9.72
N ARG A 266 6.14 9.67 10.34
CA ARG A 266 6.40 10.55 11.49
C ARG A 266 6.03 11.99 11.21
N HIS A 267 6.31 12.49 10.02
CA HIS A 267 6.03 13.86 9.61
C HIS A 267 4.58 14.06 9.11
N LEU A 268 3.88 12.99 8.72
CA LEU A 268 2.54 13.05 8.13
C LEU A 268 1.41 12.66 9.08
N LYS A 269 1.67 11.92 10.16
CA LYS A 269 0.61 11.32 10.99
C LYS A 269 -0.42 12.33 11.50
N ASN A 270 -0.01 13.54 11.85
CA ASN A 270 -0.90 14.61 12.30
C ASN A 270 -1.90 15.03 11.19
N ARG A 271 -1.54 14.93 9.91
CA ARG A 271 -2.44 15.17 8.77
C ARG A 271 -3.62 14.22 8.78
N TYR A 272 -3.47 13.04 9.34
CA TYR A 272 -4.49 11.99 9.43
C TYR A 272 -5.06 11.83 10.85
N GLY A 273 -4.79 12.77 11.77
CA GLY A 273 -5.32 12.76 13.14
C GLY A 273 -4.73 11.65 14.01
N ARG A 274 -3.44 11.33 13.80
CA ARG A 274 -2.75 10.25 14.52
C ARG A 274 -1.58 10.76 15.36
#